data_7cfaae0927c82bb69b7d91aea387b6f7
#
_entry.id   7cfaae0927c82bb69b7d91aea387b6f7
#
_cell.length_a   1.000
_cell.length_b   1.000
_cell.length_c   1.000
_cell.angle_alpha   90.00
_cell.angle_beta   90.00
_cell.angle_gamma   90.00
#
_symmetry.space_group_name_H-M   'P 1'
#
loop_
_entity.id
_entity.type
_entity.pdbx_description
1 polymer ?
#
loop_
_entity_poly.entity_id
_entity_poly.type
_entity_poly.pdbx_seq_one_letter_code
_entity_poly.pdbx_strand_id
1 'polypeptide(L)'
;HAALPSAVAHVHNLNMFSSGEVTTTKGERTRARIRDVALRSFRERGYDDTTVRLIADEAGVSLGSTNYHFPSKNHLVQELYLDATHEFRITALARMASVTDLVERLRIAYTTGIEVLVPYHAFAPGFLAAAVSPRSPINPLSGESEPALEEAVAVFRTALTGSTGHHIPAELVDELPEALTVGYLLLALFFSYDRSPGQRTTHRLLDIALRLARPALPLLRVPGIRRPLRELLGLIGEVRA
;
A
#
# COMPACT_ATOMS: atom_id res chain seq x y z
N HIS A 1 20.29 15.15 28.32
CA HIS A 1 21.01 14.50 27.20
C HIS A 1 20.89 12.99 27.36
N ALA A 2 19.89 12.41 26.76
CA ALA A 2 19.79 10.97 26.52
C ALA A 2 19.40 10.80 25.04
N ALA A 3 20.35 10.30 24.25
CA ALA A 3 20.18 10.00 22.85
C ALA A 3 19.24 8.80 22.71
N LEU A 4 18.20 8.95 21.90
CA LEU A 4 17.37 7.83 21.45
C LEU A 4 18.14 7.01 20.42
N PRO A 5 18.13 5.68 20.49
CA PRO A 5 18.82 4.85 19.52
C PRO A 5 18.04 4.84 18.19
N SER A 6 18.79 5.03 17.12
CA SER A 6 18.38 4.92 15.73
C SER A 6 17.86 3.50 15.41
N ALA A 7 16.55 3.36 15.22
CA ALA A 7 15.89 2.08 14.94
C ALA A 7 15.70 1.82 13.43
N VAL A 8 16.63 2.24 12.58
CA VAL A 8 16.48 2.15 11.11
C VAL A 8 17.42 1.11 10.47
N ALA A 9 18.14 0.31 11.23
CA ALA A 9 19.20 -0.54 10.69
C ALA A 9 19.00 -2.06 10.89
N HIS A 10 17.76 -2.61 10.95
CA HIS A 10 17.62 -4.05 11.22
C HIS A 10 16.42 -4.76 10.58
N VAL A 11 16.10 -4.50 9.33
CA VAL A 11 15.10 -5.32 8.62
C VAL A 11 15.68 -6.04 7.38
N HIS A 12 17.00 -6.22 7.34
CA HIS A 12 17.64 -6.91 6.21
C HIS A 12 18.06 -8.36 6.52
N ASN A 13 17.55 -8.97 7.59
CA ASN A 13 17.98 -10.34 7.91
C ASN A 13 16.93 -11.16 8.67
N LEU A 14 15.82 -11.47 8.02
CA LEU A 14 14.92 -12.56 8.45
C LEU A 14 14.83 -13.63 7.35
N ASN A 15 16.02 -14.15 6.98
CA ASN A 15 16.10 -15.36 6.19
C ASN A 15 16.86 -16.43 6.99
N MET A 16 16.29 -16.86 8.10
CA MET A 16 16.77 -18.02 8.84
C MET A 16 15.59 -18.89 9.27
N PHE A 17 15.06 -19.67 8.33
CA PHE A 17 14.48 -21.01 8.55
C PHE A 17 14.06 -21.57 7.19
N SER A 18 14.98 -22.17 6.50
CA SER A 18 14.84 -23.40 5.70
C SER A 18 16.10 -23.64 4.89
N SER A 19 16.78 -24.72 5.18
CA SER A 19 17.88 -25.28 4.41
C SER A 19 17.36 -25.83 3.07
N GLY A 20 17.16 -24.94 2.14
CA GLY A 20 16.99 -25.16 0.72
C GLY A 20 17.51 -23.90 0.07
N GLU A 21 18.73 -23.93 -0.46
CA GLU A 21 19.24 -22.89 -1.32
C GLU A 21 18.26 -22.71 -2.48
N VAL A 22 17.36 -21.73 -2.37
CA VAL A 22 16.65 -21.21 -3.53
C VAL A 22 17.70 -20.49 -4.37
N THR A 23 18.32 -21.22 -5.29
CA THR A 23 19.25 -20.68 -6.25
C THR A 23 18.46 -19.74 -7.17
N THR A 24 18.43 -18.45 -6.81
CA THR A 24 17.88 -17.40 -7.66
C THR A 24 18.55 -17.47 -9.02
N THR A 25 17.75 -17.62 -10.07
CA THR A 25 18.24 -17.69 -11.44
C THR A 25 18.96 -16.39 -11.82
N LYS A 26 19.84 -16.45 -12.85
CA LYS A 26 20.49 -15.24 -13.39
C LYS A 26 19.45 -14.19 -13.82
N GLY A 27 18.31 -14.65 -14.37
CA GLY A 27 17.20 -13.78 -14.77
C GLY A 27 16.55 -13.06 -13.60
N GLU A 28 16.25 -13.75 -12.51
CA GLU A 28 15.67 -13.17 -11.31
C GLU A 28 16.60 -12.13 -10.65
N ARG A 29 17.90 -12.42 -10.59
CA ARG A 29 18.89 -11.45 -10.10
C ARG A 29 18.96 -10.20 -10.97
N THR A 30 18.87 -10.36 -12.29
CA THR A 30 18.84 -9.23 -13.22
C THR A 30 17.58 -8.42 -13.05
N ARG A 31 16.40 -9.06 -12.94
CA ARG A 31 15.11 -8.41 -12.69
C ARG A 31 15.14 -7.61 -11.40
N ALA A 32 15.59 -8.20 -10.28
CA ALA A 32 15.71 -7.53 -9.00
C ALA A 32 16.63 -6.29 -9.09
N ARG A 33 17.79 -6.42 -9.74
CA ARG A 33 18.72 -5.29 -9.90
C ARG A 33 18.11 -4.14 -10.70
N ILE A 34 17.40 -4.43 -11.81
CA ILE A 34 16.71 -3.41 -12.60
C ILE A 34 15.66 -2.69 -11.75
N ARG A 35 14.87 -3.43 -10.98
CA ARG A 35 13.87 -2.90 -10.06
C ARG A 35 14.50 -1.97 -9.00
N ASP A 36 15.57 -2.41 -8.33
CA ASP A 36 16.23 -1.63 -7.28
C ASP A 36 16.82 -0.32 -7.82
N VAL A 37 17.37 -0.36 -9.03
CA VAL A 37 17.84 0.83 -9.74
C VAL A 37 16.68 1.75 -10.09
N ALA A 38 15.58 1.22 -10.59
CA ALA A 38 14.40 2.02 -10.93
C ALA A 38 13.84 2.75 -9.70
N LEU A 39 13.72 2.05 -8.56
CA LEU A 39 13.28 2.64 -7.30
C LEU A 39 14.17 3.78 -6.84
N ARG A 40 15.48 3.58 -6.89
CA ARG A 40 16.45 4.62 -6.56
C ARG A 40 16.32 5.81 -7.51
N SER A 41 16.23 5.57 -8.82
CA SER A 41 16.10 6.61 -9.82
C SER A 41 14.81 7.42 -9.66
N PHE A 42 13.68 6.76 -9.35
CA PHE A 42 12.43 7.46 -9.04
C PHE A 42 12.54 8.34 -7.78
N ARG A 43 13.27 7.91 -6.73
CA ARG A 43 13.49 8.71 -5.53
C ARG A 43 14.37 9.92 -5.77
N GLU A 44 15.42 9.77 -6.58
CA GLU A 44 16.41 10.81 -6.79
C GLU A 44 15.99 11.85 -7.83
N ARG A 45 15.27 11.45 -8.87
CA ARG A 45 14.94 12.27 -10.05
C ARG A 45 13.44 12.46 -10.26
N GLY A 46 12.61 11.70 -9.58
CA GLY A 46 11.18 11.67 -9.83
C GLY A 46 10.78 10.73 -10.98
N TYR A 47 9.47 10.62 -11.17
CA TYR A 47 8.90 9.73 -12.19
C TYR A 47 9.21 10.21 -13.61
N ASP A 48 9.02 11.51 -13.91
CA ASP A 48 9.10 12.03 -15.29
C ASP A 48 10.52 11.96 -15.85
N ASP A 49 11.53 12.32 -15.06
CA ASP A 49 12.93 12.35 -15.46
C ASP A 49 13.62 10.97 -15.45
N THR A 50 12.94 9.94 -14.94
CA THR A 50 13.43 8.56 -14.98
C THR A 50 13.00 7.87 -16.27
N THR A 51 13.97 7.36 -17.04
CA THR A 51 13.71 6.62 -18.29
C THR A 51 14.19 5.18 -18.19
N VAL A 52 13.60 4.26 -18.99
CA VAL A 52 14.04 2.86 -19.06
C VAL A 52 15.49 2.73 -19.50
N ARG A 53 15.96 3.63 -20.38
CA ARG A 53 17.36 3.67 -20.81
C ARG A 53 18.29 4.03 -19.66
N LEU A 54 17.97 5.07 -18.90
CA LEU A 54 18.73 5.46 -17.71
C LEU A 54 18.83 4.31 -16.71
N ILE A 55 17.70 3.62 -16.45
CA ILE A 55 17.65 2.47 -15.56
C ILE A 55 18.54 1.33 -16.08
N ALA A 56 18.52 1.05 -17.38
CA ALA A 56 19.37 0.02 -18.01
C ALA A 56 20.86 0.34 -17.82
N ASP A 57 21.25 1.58 -18.12
CA ASP A 57 22.64 2.06 -17.99
C ASP A 57 23.12 1.97 -16.55
N GLU A 58 22.34 2.44 -15.58
CA GLU A 58 22.68 2.39 -14.14
C GLU A 58 22.67 0.95 -13.59
N ALA A 59 21.80 0.08 -14.11
CA ALA A 59 21.77 -1.34 -13.75
C ALA A 59 22.90 -2.15 -14.41
N GLY A 60 23.67 -1.57 -15.35
CA GLY A 60 24.71 -2.27 -16.07
C GLY A 60 24.19 -3.42 -16.93
N VAL A 61 23.02 -3.22 -17.55
CA VAL A 61 22.38 -4.20 -18.44
C VAL A 61 22.02 -3.56 -19.79
N SER A 62 21.85 -4.37 -20.83
CA SER A 62 21.38 -3.82 -22.11
C SER A 62 19.93 -3.35 -22.03
N LEU A 63 19.57 -2.35 -22.83
CA LEU A 63 18.18 -1.90 -22.97
C LEU A 63 17.25 -3.06 -23.38
N GLY A 64 17.72 -3.96 -24.25
CA GLY A 64 16.98 -5.15 -24.66
C GLY A 64 16.69 -6.10 -23.48
N SER A 65 17.67 -6.31 -22.58
CA SER A 65 17.48 -7.10 -21.38
C SER A 65 16.50 -6.41 -20.42
N THR A 66 16.57 -5.09 -20.29
CA THR A 66 15.63 -4.33 -19.44
C THR A 66 14.21 -4.45 -19.99
N ASN A 67 14.00 -4.25 -21.31
CA ASN A 67 12.69 -4.37 -21.94
C ASN A 67 12.13 -5.80 -21.90
N TYR A 68 12.98 -6.83 -21.87
CA TYR A 68 12.54 -8.20 -21.67
C TYR A 68 11.91 -8.43 -20.30
N HIS A 69 12.49 -7.84 -19.24
CA HIS A 69 11.96 -7.95 -17.88
C HIS A 69 10.83 -6.96 -17.61
N PHE A 70 10.93 -5.75 -18.15
CA PHE A 70 10.01 -4.64 -17.92
C PHE A 70 9.77 -3.90 -19.24
N PRO A 71 8.71 -4.24 -19.96
CA PRO A 71 8.43 -3.66 -21.28
C PRO A 71 8.28 -2.13 -21.30
N SER A 72 7.96 -1.53 -20.17
CA SER A 72 7.86 -0.08 -20.04
C SER A 72 8.16 0.39 -18.60
N LYS A 73 8.31 1.71 -18.42
CA LYS A 73 8.42 2.36 -17.12
C LYS A 73 7.21 2.06 -16.22
N ASN A 74 6.02 1.93 -16.81
CA ASN A 74 4.80 1.63 -16.06
C ASN A 74 4.85 0.24 -15.41
N HIS A 75 5.44 -0.77 -16.07
CA HIS A 75 5.62 -2.10 -15.46
C HIS A 75 6.53 -2.06 -14.23
N LEU A 76 7.54 -1.19 -14.23
CA LEU A 76 8.38 -0.98 -13.05
C LEU A 76 7.60 -0.36 -11.89
N VAL A 77 6.65 0.52 -12.20
CA VAL A 77 5.76 1.10 -11.19
C VAL A 77 4.79 0.06 -10.65
N GLN A 78 4.24 -0.80 -11.50
CA GLN A 78 3.35 -1.89 -11.05
C GLN A 78 4.08 -2.88 -10.13
N GLU A 79 5.33 -3.22 -10.43
CA GLU A 79 6.18 -4.01 -9.53
C GLU A 79 6.37 -3.31 -8.17
N LEU A 80 6.59 -1.99 -8.20
CA LEU A 80 6.71 -1.19 -6.98
C LEU A 80 5.43 -1.24 -6.14
N TYR A 81 4.26 -1.09 -6.76
CA TYR A 81 2.99 -1.20 -6.05
C TYR A 81 2.84 -2.58 -5.42
N LEU A 82 3.12 -3.63 -6.17
CA LEU A 82 2.99 -5.00 -5.70
C LEU A 82 3.94 -5.30 -4.53
N ASP A 83 5.20 -4.87 -4.63
CA ASP A 83 6.18 -5.04 -3.54
C ASP A 83 5.74 -4.29 -2.27
N ALA A 84 5.33 -3.03 -2.43
CA ALA A 84 4.89 -2.20 -1.31
C ALA A 84 3.64 -2.77 -0.63
N THR A 85 2.66 -3.22 -1.42
CA THR A 85 1.43 -3.82 -0.85
C THR A 85 1.68 -5.20 -0.27
N HIS A 86 2.62 -5.97 -0.80
CA HIS A 86 3.04 -7.24 -0.21
C HIS A 86 3.71 -7.05 1.16
N GLU A 87 4.65 -6.10 1.27
CA GLU A 87 5.25 -5.71 2.55
C GLU A 87 4.20 -5.21 3.54
N PHE A 88 3.30 -4.35 3.08
CA PHE A 88 2.16 -3.87 3.85
C PHE A 88 1.35 -5.05 4.43
N ARG A 89 0.96 -6.00 3.58
CA ARG A 89 0.17 -7.16 3.99
C ARG A 89 0.89 -8.00 5.04
N ILE A 90 2.12 -8.41 4.78
CA ILE A 90 2.88 -9.27 5.72
C ILE A 90 3.02 -8.57 7.07
N THR A 91 3.41 -7.30 7.08
CA THR A 91 3.66 -6.54 8.30
C THR A 91 2.37 -6.26 9.07
N ALA A 92 1.31 -5.87 8.38
CA ALA A 92 0.03 -5.60 9.02
C ALA A 92 -0.59 -6.85 9.63
N LEU A 93 -0.57 -7.99 8.93
CA LEU A 93 -1.09 -9.26 9.44
C LEU A 93 -0.33 -9.71 10.69
N ALA A 94 1.00 -9.62 10.67
CA ALA A 94 1.83 -9.97 11.83
C ALA A 94 1.49 -9.10 13.06
N ARG A 95 1.34 -7.79 12.86
CA ARG A 95 0.97 -6.84 13.94
C ARG A 95 -0.44 -7.05 14.47
N MET A 96 -1.37 -7.49 13.60
CA MET A 96 -2.77 -7.76 13.98
C MET A 96 -2.99 -9.14 14.63
N ALA A 97 -2.01 -10.04 14.63
CA ALA A 97 -2.20 -11.44 14.97
C ALA A 97 -2.82 -11.67 16.38
N SER A 98 -2.45 -10.84 17.37
CA SER A 98 -2.96 -10.92 18.74
C SER A 98 -3.98 -9.85 19.10
N VAL A 99 -4.36 -8.99 18.15
CA VAL A 99 -5.28 -7.86 18.38
C VAL A 99 -6.69 -8.24 17.97
N THR A 100 -7.66 -8.05 18.85
CA THR A 100 -9.06 -8.40 18.62
C THR A 100 -10.00 -7.20 18.50
N ASP A 101 -9.62 -6.01 19.01
CA ASP A 101 -10.40 -4.78 18.84
C ASP A 101 -10.37 -4.30 17.41
N LEU A 102 -11.53 -4.13 16.78
CA LEU A 102 -11.65 -3.75 15.37
C LEU A 102 -10.97 -2.41 15.06
N VAL A 103 -11.18 -1.40 15.93
CA VAL A 103 -10.63 -0.06 15.67
C VAL A 103 -9.10 -0.09 15.76
N GLU A 104 -8.55 -0.88 16.67
CA GLU A 104 -7.12 -1.05 16.79
C GLU A 104 -6.53 -1.84 15.59
N ARG A 105 -7.23 -2.86 15.10
CA ARG A 105 -6.84 -3.56 13.87
C ARG A 105 -6.84 -2.62 12.67
N LEU A 106 -7.85 -1.77 12.53
CA LEU A 106 -7.89 -0.75 11.48
C LEU A 106 -6.76 0.29 11.65
N ARG A 107 -6.46 0.69 12.89
CA ARG A 107 -5.32 1.56 13.19
C ARG A 107 -4.02 0.94 12.68
N ILE A 108 -3.78 -0.33 13.03
CA ILE A 108 -2.60 -1.07 12.59
C ILE A 108 -2.54 -1.11 11.06
N ALA A 109 -3.64 -1.47 10.39
CA ALA A 109 -3.68 -1.53 8.94
C ALA A 109 -3.31 -0.19 8.29
N TYR A 110 -4.00 0.88 8.64
CA TYR A 110 -3.74 2.21 8.07
C TYR A 110 -2.34 2.72 8.38
N THR A 111 -1.88 2.60 9.64
CA THR A 111 -0.55 3.07 10.04
C THR A 111 0.54 2.29 9.31
N THR A 112 0.44 0.96 9.24
CA THR A 112 1.41 0.13 8.52
C THR A 112 1.44 0.47 7.03
N GLY A 113 0.28 0.68 6.41
CA GLY A 113 0.21 1.09 5.01
C GLY A 113 0.91 2.43 4.76
N ILE A 114 0.76 3.41 5.65
CA ILE A 114 1.48 4.70 5.54
C ILE A 114 2.98 4.53 5.80
N GLU A 115 3.38 3.73 6.79
CA GLU A 115 4.80 3.48 7.09
C GLU A 115 5.56 2.88 5.89
N VAL A 116 4.95 1.96 5.16
CA VAL A 116 5.52 1.38 3.94
C VAL A 116 5.71 2.45 2.84
N LEU A 117 4.91 3.50 2.83
CA LEU A 117 5.01 4.59 1.86
C LEU A 117 6.05 5.66 2.23
N VAL A 118 6.57 5.67 3.46
CA VAL A 118 7.56 6.67 3.92
C VAL A 118 8.77 6.80 2.98
N PRO A 119 9.40 5.71 2.49
CA PRO A 119 10.53 5.80 1.57
C PRO A 119 10.21 6.49 0.25
N TYR A 120 8.94 6.59 -0.11
CA TYR A 120 8.44 7.11 -1.37
C TYR A 120 7.91 8.55 -1.26
N HIS A 121 7.81 9.09 -0.05
CA HIS A 121 7.20 10.40 0.23
C HIS A 121 7.84 11.54 -0.57
N ALA A 122 9.16 11.54 -0.74
CA ALA A 122 9.88 12.64 -1.38
C ALA A 122 9.48 12.86 -2.85
N PHE A 123 9.14 11.78 -3.60
CA PHE A 123 8.74 11.88 -5.01
C PHE A 123 7.24 11.65 -5.25
N ALA A 124 6.49 11.35 -4.20
CA ALA A 124 5.06 11.06 -4.28
C ALA A 124 4.23 12.14 -4.99
N PRO A 125 4.44 13.47 -4.80
CA PRO A 125 3.64 14.48 -5.48
C PRO A 125 3.73 14.43 -7.01
N GLY A 126 4.93 14.27 -7.57
CA GLY A 126 5.11 14.13 -9.03
C GLY A 126 4.54 12.82 -9.56
N PHE A 127 4.73 11.74 -8.81
CA PHE A 127 4.19 10.44 -9.13
C PHE A 127 2.65 10.45 -9.12
N LEU A 128 2.02 11.08 -8.13
CA LEU A 128 0.57 11.22 -8.03
C LEU A 128 -0.02 12.02 -9.17
N ALA A 129 0.66 13.07 -9.63
CA ALA A 129 0.21 13.84 -10.78
C ALA A 129 0.04 12.94 -12.03
N ALA A 130 0.97 11.99 -12.22
CA ALA A 130 0.86 10.99 -13.29
C ALA A 130 -0.18 9.90 -12.99
N ALA A 131 -0.38 9.51 -11.73
CA ALA A 131 -1.25 8.41 -11.32
C ALA A 131 -2.74 8.79 -11.23
N VAL A 132 -3.09 10.06 -10.97
CA VAL A 132 -4.48 10.51 -10.75
C VAL A 132 -5.33 10.45 -12.02
N SER A 133 -4.73 10.52 -13.21
CA SER A 133 -5.48 10.44 -14.46
C SER A 133 -6.19 9.08 -14.58
N PRO A 134 -7.52 9.04 -14.86
CA PRO A 134 -8.25 7.78 -15.04
C PRO A 134 -7.70 6.88 -16.15
N ARG A 135 -7.02 7.46 -17.15
CA ARG A 135 -6.41 6.74 -18.27
C ARG A 135 -4.94 6.38 -18.03
N SER A 136 -4.41 6.73 -16.87
CA SER A 136 -3.01 6.42 -16.57
C SER A 136 -2.85 4.94 -16.26
N PRO A 137 -1.93 4.24 -16.90
CA PRO A 137 -1.67 2.84 -16.59
C PRO A 137 -1.01 2.65 -15.22
N ILE A 138 -0.65 3.74 -14.53
CA ILE A 138 -0.16 3.70 -13.15
C ILE A 138 -1.20 4.22 -12.14
N ASN A 139 -2.47 4.40 -12.59
CA ASN A 139 -3.56 4.70 -11.66
C ASN A 139 -3.77 3.50 -10.72
N PRO A 140 -3.77 3.70 -9.39
CA PRO A 140 -3.97 2.61 -8.42
C PRO A 140 -5.30 1.86 -8.57
N LEU A 141 -6.29 2.43 -9.28
CA LEU A 141 -7.58 1.82 -9.56
C LEU A 141 -7.67 1.24 -10.98
N SER A 142 -6.57 1.25 -11.76
CA SER A 142 -6.54 0.63 -13.09
C SER A 142 -6.47 -0.89 -13.00
N GLY A 143 -6.88 -1.59 -14.06
CA GLY A 143 -6.76 -3.05 -14.15
C GLY A 143 -5.33 -3.55 -14.01
N GLU A 144 -4.32 -2.76 -14.46
CA GLU A 144 -2.91 -3.10 -14.28
C GLU A 144 -2.48 -3.09 -12.82
N SER A 145 -3.14 -2.30 -11.96
CA SER A 145 -2.88 -2.20 -10.53
C SER A 145 -3.70 -3.18 -9.69
N GLU A 146 -4.61 -3.94 -10.30
CA GLU A 146 -5.52 -4.85 -9.61
C GLU A 146 -4.81 -5.82 -8.65
N PRO A 147 -3.69 -6.50 -9.01
CA PRO A 147 -3.01 -7.40 -8.09
C PRO A 147 -2.53 -6.71 -6.79
N ALA A 148 -2.00 -5.49 -6.90
CA ALA A 148 -1.57 -4.71 -5.75
C ALA A 148 -2.75 -4.24 -4.90
N LEU A 149 -3.85 -3.87 -5.54
CA LEU A 149 -5.06 -3.44 -4.87
C LEU A 149 -5.73 -4.60 -4.11
N GLU A 150 -5.75 -5.81 -4.68
CA GLU A 150 -6.25 -7.02 -4.02
C GLU A 150 -5.46 -7.36 -2.74
N GLU A 151 -4.13 -7.21 -2.75
CA GLU A 151 -3.29 -7.35 -1.56
C GLU A 151 -3.70 -6.37 -0.46
N ALA A 152 -3.96 -5.11 -0.81
CA ALA A 152 -4.43 -4.10 0.14
C ALA A 152 -5.84 -4.42 0.67
N VAL A 153 -6.78 -4.83 -0.20
CA VAL A 153 -8.13 -5.25 0.19
C VAL A 153 -8.08 -6.44 1.16
N ALA A 154 -7.18 -7.40 0.93
CA ALA A 154 -7.00 -8.55 1.81
C ALA A 154 -6.56 -8.16 3.23
N VAL A 155 -5.76 -7.11 3.40
CA VAL A 155 -5.40 -6.57 4.73
C VAL A 155 -6.65 -6.10 5.47
N PHE A 156 -7.50 -5.28 4.83
CA PHE A 156 -8.71 -4.76 5.47
C PHE A 156 -9.75 -5.85 5.71
N ARG A 157 -9.87 -6.82 4.81
CA ARG A 157 -10.71 -8.02 5.03
C ARG A 157 -10.25 -8.78 6.27
N THR A 158 -8.95 -9.00 6.43
CA THR A 158 -8.39 -9.65 7.62
C THR A 158 -8.60 -8.81 8.88
N ALA A 159 -8.49 -7.47 8.78
CA ALA A 159 -8.78 -6.59 9.90
C ALA A 159 -10.23 -6.76 10.40
N LEU A 160 -11.19 -6.84 9.50
CA LEU A 160 -12.60 -7.03 9.81
C LEU A 160 -12.89 -8.43 10.38
N THR A 161 -12.49 -9.48 9.67
CA THR A 161 -12.82 -10.88 10.01
C THR A 161 -12.12 -11.38 11.26
N GLY A 162 -10.94 -10.87 11.59
CA GLY A 162 -10.20 -11.24 12.80
C GLY A 162 -10.62 -10.46 14.05
N SER A 163 -11.58 -9.54 13.95
CA SER A 163 -12.07 -8.77 15.09
C SER A 163 -13.11 -9.55 15.89
N THR A 164 -13.11 -9.34 17.22
CA THR A 164 -14.14 -9.87 18.13
C THR A 164 -14.83 -8.72 18.84
N GLY A 165 -16.09 -8.93 19.26
CA GLY A 165 -16.82 -7.91 20.02
C GLY A 165 -17.60 -6.87 19.20
N HIS A 166 -17.26 -6.69 17.93
CA HIS A 166 -18.03 -5.86 17.01
C HIS A 166 -18.65 -6.75 15.94
N HIS A 167 -19.97 -6.97 16.04
CA HIS A 167 -20.67 -7.75 15.02
C HIS A 167 -20.95 -6.87 13.81
N ILE A 168 -20.11 -6.98 12.79
CA ILE A 168 -20.36 -6.37 11.48
C ILE A 168 -21.42 -7.23 10.78
N PRO A 169 -22.52 -6.65 10.27
CA PRO A 169 -23.49 -7.38 9.49
C PRO A 169 -22.83 -8.13 8.31
N ALA A 170 -23.23 -9.37 8.10
CA ALA A 170 -22.63 -10.23 7.05
C ALA A 170 -22.68 -9.56 5.66
N GLU A 171 -23.76 -8.83 5.39
CA GLU A 171 -23.96 -8.12 4.12
C GLU A 171 -22.94 -6.98 3.87
N LEU A 172 -22.25 -6.52 4.91
CA LEU A 172 -21.25 -5.46 4.81
C LEU A 172 -19.82 -6.00 4.85
N VAL A 173 -19.62 -7.26 5.27
CA VAL A 173 -18.28 -7.86 5.39
C VAL A 173 -17.58 -7.94 4.04
N ASP A 174 -18.31 -8.17 2.97
CA ASP A 174 -17.74 -8.32 1.62
C ASP A 174 -17.43 -6.96 0.96
N GLU A 175 -18.21 -5.93 1.22
CA GLU A 175 -18.09 -4.60 0.58
C GLU A 175 -17.18 -3.62 1.37
N LEU A 176 -17.16 -3.72 2.70
CA LEU A 176 -16.35 -2.83 3.56
C LEU A 176 -14.85 -2.87 3.27
N PRO A 177 -14.19 -4.02 2.98
CA PRO A 177 -12.76 -4.04 2.69
C PRO A 177 -12.36 -3.12 1.54
N GLU A 178 -13.17 -3.05 0.49
CA GLU A 178 -12.92 -2.17 -0.65
C GLU A 178 -13.05 -0.69 -0.26
N ALA A 179 -14.11 -0.33 0.45
CA ALA A 179 -14.30 1.04 0.93
C ALA A 179 -13.18 1.48 1.89
N LEU A 180 -12.72 0.59 2.78
CA LEU A 180 -11.58 0.85 3.66
C LEU A 180 -10.28 1.02 2.86
N THR A 181 -10.12 0.25 1.78
CA THR A 181 -8.97 0.41 0.87
C THR A 181 -9.02 1.74 0.14
N VAL A 182 -10.19 2.19 -0.32
CA VAL A 182 -10.35 3.55 -0.88
C VAL A 182 -9.99 4.61 0.17
N GLY A 183 -10.43 4.42 1.42
CA GLY A 183 -10.02 5.26 2.55
C GLY A 183 -8.50 5.29 2.74
N TYR A 184 -7.82 4.14 2.56
CA TYR A 184 -6.37 4.06 2.59
C TYR A 184 -5.72 4.84 1.43
N LEU A 185 -6.23 4.72 0.22
CA LEU A 185 -5.72 5.49 -0.94
C LEU A 185 -5.88 7.00 -0.73
N LEU A 186 -7.01 7.44 -0.15
CA LEU A 186 -7.23 8.85 0.21
C LEU A 186 -6.26 9.32 1.30
N LEU A 187 -5.99 8.47 2.30
CA LEU A 187 -5.00 8.78 3.33
C LEU A 187 -3.59 8.82 2.76
N ALA A 188 -3.23 7.92 1.84
CA ALA A 188 -1.97 7.91 1.12
C ALA A 188 -1.80 9.17 0.24
N LEU A 189 -2.90 9.61 -0.40
CA LEU A 189 -2.92 10.88 -1.12
C LEU A 189 -2.65 12.06 -0.16
N PHE A 190 -3.34 12.13 0.97
CA PHE A 190 -3.11 13.16 1.98
C PHE A 190 -1.67 13.12 2.51
N PHE A 191 -1.17 11.93 2.85
CA PHE A 191 0.21 11.70 3.29
C PHE A 191 1.24 12.28 2.30
N SER A 192 1.01 12.14 1.01
CA SER A 192 1.93 12.58 -0.04
C SER A 192 2.10 14.11 -0.09
N TYR A 193 1.10 14.86 0.42
CA TYR A 193 1.16 16.31 0.54
C TYR A 193 1.54 16.79 1.95
N ASP A 194 1.60 15.89 2.93
CA ASP A 194 1.90 16.26 4.32
C ASP A 194 3.39 16.57 4.50
N ARG A 195 3.69 17.86 4.69
CA ARG A 195 5.05 18.35 4.92
C ARG A 195 5.38 18.56 6.39
N SER A 196 4.49 18.14 7.29
CA SER A 196 4.76 18.23 8.73
C SER A 196 5.88 17.27 9.14
N PRO A 197 6.74 17.61 10.11
CA PRO A 197 7.81 16.73 10.56
C PRO A 197 7.28 15.35 10.96
N GLY A 198 7.79 14.28 10.31
CA GLY A 198 7.34 12.89 10.53
C GLY A 198 5.87 12.66 10.15
N GLN A 199 5.34 13.45 9.19
CA GLN A 199 3.95 13.36 8.70
C GLN A 199 2.90 13.31 9.82
N ARG A 200 3.13 14.12 10.86
CA ARG A 200 2.26 14.18 12.07
C ARG A 200 0.82 14.53 11.75
N THR A 201 0.58 15.32 10.71
CA THR A 201 -0.78 15.73 10.34
C THR A 201 -1.56 14.54 9.79
N THR A 202 -0.93 13.65 9.03
CA THR A 202 -1.52 12.40 8.53
C THR A 202 -1.90 11.46 9.67
N HIS A 203 -0.99 11.26 10.62
CA HIS A 203 -1.27 10.43 11.80
C HIS A 203 -2.42 11.01 12.64
N ARG A 204 -2.45 12.33 12.83
CA ARG A 204 -3.54 13.02 13.55
C ARG A 204 -4.88 12.88 12.83
N LEU A 205 -4.87 12.98 11.48
CA LEU A 205 -6.09 12.77 10.68
C LEU A 205 -6.64 11.36 10.90
N LEU A 206 -5.77 10.34 10.81
CA LEU A 206 -6.14 8.94 11.07
C LEU A 206 -6.72 8.77 12.49
N ASP A 207 -6.07 9.32 13.51
CA ASP A 207 -6.53 9.24 14.89
C ASP A 207 -7.92 9.86 15.08
N ILE A 208 -8.18 11.01 14.44
CA ILE A 208 -9.49 11.66 14.50
C ILE A 208 -10.53 10.80 13.78
N ALA A 209 -10.22 10.29 12.58
CA ALA A 209 -11.12 9.44 11.81
C ALA A 209 -11.52 8.18 12.58
N LEU A 210 -10.55 7.49 13.21
CA LEU A 210 -10.83 6.29 14.00
C LEU A 210 -11.61 6.58 15.29
N ARG A 211 -11.36 7.72 15.94
CA ARG A 211 -12.17 8.14 17.09
C ARG A 211 -13.62 8.43 16.73
N LEU A 212 -13.87 8.97 15.53
CA LEU A 212 -15.22 9.19 15.01
C LEU A 212 -15.88 7.88 14.56
N ALA A 213 -15.09 6.96 14.00
CA ALA A 213 -15.60 5.66 13.55
C ALA A 213 -16.09 4.79 14.73
N ARG A 214 -15.38 4.80 15.86
CA ARG A 214 -15.70 3.95 17.02
C ARG A 214 -17.15 4.04 17.50
N PRO A 215 -17.72 5.22 17.80
CA PRO A 215 -19.14 5.35 18.18
C PRO A 215 -20.10 5.10 17.02
N ALA A 216 -19.64 5.17 15.76
CA ALA A 216 -20.46 4.89 14.58
C ALA A 216 -20.65 3.38 14.31
N LEU A 217 -19.75 2.52 14.79
CA LEU A 217 -19.83 1.06 14.56
C LEU A 217 -21.17 0.44 14.96
N PRO A 218 -21.79 0.75 16.13
CA PRO A 218 -23.09 0.21 16.47
C PRO A 218 -24.20 0.59 15.49
N LEU A 219 -24.08 1.75 14.80
CA LEU A 219 -25.06 2.22 13.82
C LEU A 219 -25.15 1.31 12.59
N LEU A 220 -24.10 0.55 12.30
CA LEU A 220 -24.09 -0.46 11.23
C LEU A 220 -25.16 -1.55 11.43
N ARG A 221 -25.67 -1.71 12.66
CA ARG A 221 -26.73 -2.67 12.99
C ARG A 221 -28.15 -2.13 12.74
N VAL A 222 -28.29 -0.81 12.58
CA VAL A 222 -29.58 -0.15 12.38
C VAL A 222 -30.07 -0.37 10.95
N PRO A 223 -31.24 -1.02 10.74
CA PRO A 223 -31.70 -1.34 9.38
C PRO A 223 -31.83 -0.13 8.46
N GLY A 224 -32.27 1.02 9.02
CA GLY A 224 -32.40 2.28 8.26
C GLY A 224 -31.07 2.89 7.78
N ILE A 225 -29.95 2.48 8.36
CA ILE A 225 -28.62 2.92 7.97
C ILE A 225 -27.94 1.89 7.05
N ARG A 226 -28.18 0.61 7.28
CA ARG A 226 -27.55 -0.47 6.50
C ARG A 226 -27.83 -0.39 5.01
N ARG A 227 -29.07 -0.13 4.62
CA ARG A 227 -29.47 -0.10 3.20
C ARG A 227 -28.77 1.03 2.44
N PRO A 228 -28.86 2.31 2.83
CA PRO A 228 -28.16 3.38 2.15
C PRO A 228 -26.63 3.25 2.23
N LEU A 229 -26.10 2.69 3.34
CA LEU A 229 -24.66 2.41 3.43
C LEU A 229 -24.22 1.36 2.38
N ARG A 230 -24.96 0.26 2.23
CA ARG A 230 -24.66 -0.75 1.21
C ARG A 230 -24.78 -0.19 -0.20
N GLU A 231 -25.80 0.62 -0.48
CA GLU A 231 -25.91 1.31 -1.76
C GLU A 231 -24.68 2.20 -2.04
N LEU A 232 -24.20 2.94 -1.02
CA LEU A 232 -22.97 3.73 -1.13
C LEU A 232 -21.73 2.88 -1.37
N LEU A 233 -21.58 1.77 -0.64
CA LEU A 233 -20.45 0.84 -0.80
C LEU A 233 -20.46 0.19 -2.19
N GLY A 234 -21.63 -0.19 -2.71
CA GLY A 234 -21.79 -0.73 -4.06
C GLY A 234 -21.33 0.26 -5.14
N LEU A 235 -21.65 1.56 -5.00
CA LEU A 235 -21.16 2.60 -5.91
C LEU A 235 -19.63 2.73 -5.92
N ILE A 236 -18.99 2.49 -4.76
CA ILE A 236 -17.51 2.46 -4.69
C ILE A 236 -16.94 1.30 -5.50
N GLY A 237 -17.59 0.12 -5.43
CA GLY A 237 -17.21 -1.06 -6.23
C GLY A 237 -17.42 -0.83 -7.74
N GLU A 238 -18.52 -0.17 -8.14
CA GLU A 238 -18.81 0.11 -9.56
C GLU A 238 -17.77 1.03 -10.22
N VAL A 239 -17.16 1.93 -9.48
CA VAL A 239 -16.08 2.82 -10.01
C VAL A 239 -14.82 2.03 -10.38
N ARG A 240 -14.65 0.84 -9.82
CA ARG A 240 -13.51 -0.07 -10.11
C ARG A 240 -13.75 -1.01 -11.30
N ALA A 241 -15.00 -1.29 -11.62
CA ALA A 241 -15.37 -2.20 -12.72
C ALA A 241 -15.27 -1.49 -14.08
#